data_a7d1726e77b8f019a7e33e0ceb0341e7
#
_entry.id   a7d1726e77b8f019a7e33e0ceb0341e7
#
_cell.length_a   1.000
_cell.length_b   1.000
_cell.length_c   1.000
_cell.angle_alpha   90.00
_cell.angle_beta   90.00
_cell.angle_gamma   90.00
#
_symmetry.space_group_name_H-M   'P 1'
#
loop_
_entity.id
_entity.type
_entity.pdbx_description
1 polymer ?
#
loop_
_entity_poly.entity_id
_entity_poly.type
_entity_poly.pdbx_seq_one_letter_code
_entity_poly.pdbx_strand_id
1 'polypeptide(L)'
;MSDLQENSTDDQEVSMIIKLMTLNCWGLYGVSKFRRQRMEAIGNFVADSNFDMVLLQEVWCQEDFDLIQNLSQQKYPYSHYFDYGIVGTGTCIFTKVCKISVIFILLNFVN
;
A
#
# COMPACT_ATOMS: atom_id res chain seq x y z
N MET A 1 38.01 -23.42 -36.21
CA MET A 1 37.18 -23.73 -35.03
C MET A 1 36.89 -22.45 -34.34
N SER A 2 35.71 -21.93 -34.59
CA SER A 2 35.20 -20.78 -33.86
C SER A 2 34.70 -21.28 -32.52
N ASP A 3 35.40 -20.95 -31.46
CA ASP A 3 34.87 -21.05 -30.12
C ASP A 3 33.76 -20.01 -30.03
N LEU A 4 32.55 -20.47 -30.31
CA LEU A 4 31.36 -19.76 -29.86
C LEU A 4 31.39 -19.82 -28.34
N GLN A 5 32.06 -18.86 -27.72
CA GLN A 5 31.72 -18.51 -26.36
C GLN A 5 30.29 -18.03 -26.43
N GLU A 6 29.39 -18.94 -26.09
CA GLU A 6 28.12 -18.52 -25.55
C GLU A 6 28.46 -17.59 -24.39
N ASN A 7 28.36 -16.30 -24.59
CA ASN A 7 28.17 -15.38 -23.49
C ASN A 7 26.87 -15.86 -22.84
N SER A 8 27.02 -16.73 -21.86
CA SER A 8 25.99 -16.85 -20.86
C SER A 8 25.90 -15.45 -20.27
N THR A 9 24.98 -14.65 -20.81
CA THR A 9 24.44 -13.56 -20.05
C THR A 9 24.03 -14.21 -18.75
N ASP A 10 24.79 -13.96 -17.70
CA ASP A 10 24.31 -14.16 -16.35
C ASP A 10 22.99 -13.38 -16.30
N ASP A 11 21.90 -14.10 -16.55
CA ASP A 11 20.59 -13.64 -16.17
C ASP A 11 20.64 -13.59 -14.65
N GLN A 12 21.20 -12.49 -14.13
CA GLN A 12 21.05 -12.18 -12.74
C GLN A 12 19.55 -11.98 -12.54
N GLU A 13 18.90 -13.02 -12.08
CA GLU A 13 17.56 -12.91 -11.54
C GLU A 13 17.63 -11.90 -10.40
N VAL A 14 17.24 -10.66 -10.69
CA VAL A 14 17.03 -9.65 -9.66
C VAL A 14 15.73 -10.04 -8.97
N SER A 15 15.87 -10.83 -7.90
CA SER A 15 14.75 -11.11 -7.03
C SER A 15 14.57 -9.97 -6.07
N MET A 16 13.37 -9.39 -6.06
CA MET A 16 12.97 -8.36 -5.10
C MET A 16 11.93 -8.94 -4.15
N ILE A 17 12.19 -8.80 -2.85
CA ILE A 17 11.24 -9.18 -1.82
C ILE A 17 10.47 -7.94 -1.40
N ILE A 18 9.15 -7.97 -1.55
CA ILE A 18 8.26 -6.91 -1.12
C ILE A 18 7.43 -7.42 0.05
N LYS A 19 7.47 -6.69 1.16
CA LYS A 19 6.64 -6.96 2.33
C LYS A 19 5.36 -6.16 2.21
N LEU A 20 4.25 -6.86 2.05
CA LEU A 20 2.93 -6.29 1.87
C LEU A 20 2.04 -6.62 3.06
N MET A 21 1.35 -5.62 3.60
CA MET A 21 0.27 -5.80 4.57
C MET A 21 -1.06 -5.41 3.94
N THR A 22 -2.09 -6.17 4.22
CA THR A 22 -3.46 -5.82 3.86
C THR A 22 -4.36 -5.98 5.08
N LEU A 23 -5.28 -5.03 5.27
CA LEU A 23 -6.18 -5.00 6.41
C LEU A 23 -7.52 -4.38 6.02
N ASN A 24 -8.61 -5.07 6.37
CA ASN A 24 -9.95 -4.49 6.31
C ASN A 24 -10.18 -3.70 7.60
N CYS A 25 -10.44 -2.39 7.48
CA CYS A 25 -10.54 -1.47 8.60
C CYS A 25 -11.94 -1.33 9.18
N TRP A 26 -12.97 -1.89 8.52
CA TRP A 26 -14.37 -1.80 8.93
C TRP A 26 -14.78 -0.37 9.33
N GLY A 27 -14.58 0.56 8.42
CA GLY A 27 -14.76 1.99 8.65
C GLY A 27 -16.11 2.56 8.23
N LEU A 28 -17.18 1.75 8.17
CA LEU A 28 -18.51 2.22 7.79
C LEU A 28 -19.01 3.30 8.75
N TYR A 29 -19.33 4.46 8.18
CA TYR A 29 -19.83 5.59 8.95
C TYR A 29 -21.21 5.26 9.56
N GLY A 30 -21.36 5.55 10.86
CA GLY A 30 -22.61 5.39 11.58
C GLY A 30 -22.97 3.96 11.97
N VAL A 31 -22.29 2.93 11.44
CA VAL A 31 -22.58 1.50 11.70
C VAL A 31 -21.45 0.84 12.50
N SER A 32 -20.22 1.20 12.24
CA SER A 32 -19.05 0.62 12.92
C SER A 32 -18.85 1.28 14.30
N LYS A 33 -18.61 0.42 15.31
CA LYS A 33 -18.36 0.88 16.68
C LYS A 33 -16.93 1.39 16.84
N PHE A 34 -16.79 2.47 17.60
CA PHE A 34 -15.47 3.05 17.94
C PHE A 34 -14.61 3.35 16.71
N ARG A 35 -15.22 3.80 15.63
CA ARG A 35 -14.55 4.03 14.35
C ARG A 35 -13.31 4.92 14.49
N ARG A 36 -13.45 6.09 15.16
CA ARG A 36 -12.34 7.03 15.29
C ARG A 36 -11.18 6.45 16.09
N GLN A 37 -11.47 5.83 17.23
CA GLN A 37 -10.43 5.20 18.06
C GLN A 37 -9.72 4.06 17.32
N ARG A 38 -10.46 3.28 16.55
CA ARG A 38 -9.88 2.21 15.74
C ARG A 38 -9.02 2.75 14.61
N MET A 39 -9.46 3.82 13.94
CA MET A 39 -8.68 4.43 12.86
C MET A 39 -7.39 5.04 13.38
N GLU A 40 -7.43 5.65 14.56
CA GLU A 40 -6.22 6.13 15.24
C GLU A 40 -5.27 4.98 15.59
N ALA A 41 -5.80 3.89 16.13
CA ALA A 41 -5.01 2.70 16.43
C ALA A 41 -4.40 2.07 15.18
N ILE A 42 -5.16 2.01 14.09
CA ILE A 42 -4.68 1.54 12.79
C ILE A 42 -3.56 2.44 12.26
N GLY A 43 -3.75 3.75 12.32
CA GLY A 43 -2.74 4.72 11.91
C GLY A 43 -1.43 4.57 12.69
N ASN A 44 -1.52 4.40 13.99
CA ASN A 44 -0.36 4.16 14.86
C ASN A 44 0.30 2.81 14.56
N PHE A 45 -0.49 1.78 14.34
CA PHE A 45 0.02 0.46 13.93
C PHE A 45 0.78 0.54 12.60
N VAL A 46 0.22 1.22 11.62
CA VAL A 46 0.88 1.44 10.32
C VAL A 46 2.17 2.23 10.51
N ALA A 47 2.14 3.30 11.31
CA ALA A 47 3.32 4.12 11.58
C ALA A 47 4.46 3.32 12.23
N ASP A 48 4.14 2.38 13.10
CA ASP A 48 5.12 1.54 13.80
C ASP A 48 5.53 0.30 12.98
N SER A 49 4.81 -0.01 11.91
CA SER A 49 5.08 -1.18 11.06
C SER A 49 6.29 -0.96 10.15
N ASN A 50 6.81 -2.05 9.60
CA ASN A 50 7.92 -1.99 8.66
C ASN A 50 7.62 -2.82 7.40
N PHE A 51 6.52 -2.47 6.74
CA PHE A 51 6.15 -3.02 5.44
C PHE A 51 6.62 -2.08 4.32
N ASP A 52 6.77 -2.61 3.13
CA ASP A 52 7.05 -1.79 1.95
C ASP A 52 5.78 -1.13 1.41
N MET A 53 4.66 -1.82 1.57
CA MET A 53 3.35 -1.38 1.09
C MET A 53 2.27 -1.82 2.07
N VAL A 54 1.34 -0.93 2.34
CA VAL A 54 0.17 -1.17 3.18
C VAL A 54 -1.09 -0.89 2.36
N LEU A 55 -1.95 -1.90 2.25
CA LEU A 55 -3.25 -1.80 1.59
C LEU A 55 -4.35 -1.89 2.63
N LEU A 56 -5.15 -0.86 2.75
CA LEU A 56 -6.29 -0.82 3.65
C LEU A 56 -7.59 -0.83 2.85
N GLN A 57 -8.57 -1.58 3.32
CA GLN A 57 -9.91 -1.64 2.76
C GLN A 57 -10.92 -1.13 3.78
N GLU A 58 -12.07 -0.70 3.29
CA GLU A 58 -13.16 -0.16 4.09
C GLU A 58 -12.79 1.06 4.94
N VAL A 59 -11.97 1.92 4.39
CA VAL A 59 -11.74 3.29 4.87
C VAL A 59 -12.69 4.18 4.08
N TRP A 60 -13.90 4.41 4.60
CA TRP A 60 -15.00 4.96 3.82
C TRP A 60 -15.09 6.48 3.83
N CYS A 61 -14.36 7.16 4.71
CA CYS A 61 -14.39 8.62 4.73
C CYS A 61 -12.99 9.24 4.65
N GLN A 62 -12.94 10.41 4.05
CA GLN A 62 -11.71 11.18 3.86
C GLN A 62 -11.01 11.47 5.18
N GLU A 63 -11.78 11.76 6.24
CA GLU A 63 -11.22 12.06 7.55
C GLU A 63 -10.38 10.90 8.10
N ASP A 64 -10.84 9.67 7.91
CA ASP A 64 -10.13 8.47 8.38
C ASP A 64 -8.85 8.26 7.59
N PHE A 65 -8.90 8.44 6.27
CA PHE A 65 -7.70 8.40 5.44
C PHE A 65 -6.70 9.47 5.87
N ASP A 66 -7.15 10.70 6.06
CA ASP A 66 -6.28 11.82 6.46
C ASP A 66 -5.62 11.55 7.81
N LEU A 67 -6.35 10.99 8.75
CA LEU A 67 -5.83 10.62 10.06
C LEU A 67 -4.72 9.58 9.96
N ILE A 68 -4.94 8.51 9.22
CA ILE A 68 -3.96 7.45 9.00
C ILE A 68 -2.73 8.00 8.27
N GLN A 69 -2.95 8.82 7.25
CA GLN A 69 -1.88 9.46 6.49
C GLN A 69 -1.01 10.34 7.40
N ASN A 70 -1.62 11.20 8.20
CA ASN A 70 -0.89 12.09 9.10
C ASN A 70 -0.05 11.32 10.11
N LEU A 71 -0.57 10.24 10.67
CA LEU A 71 0.14 9.42 11.65
C LEU A 71 1.29 8.62 11.02
N SER A 72 1.18 8.24 9.76
CA SER A 72 2.10 7.31 9.10
C SER A 72 3.02 7.96 8.05
N GLN A 73 2.86 9.24 7.75
CA GLN A 73 3.51 9.89 6.62
C GLN A 73 5.05 9.91 6.69
N GLN A 74 5.64 9.88 7.88
CA GLN A 74 7.09 9.84 8.02
C GLN A 74 7.67 8.52 7.50
N LYS A 75 6.99 7.42 7.75
CA LYS A 75 7.40 6.09 7.29
C LYS A 75 6.90 5.78 5.88
N TYR A 76 5.67 6.18 5.58
CA TYR A 76 5.03 5.96 4.29
C TYR A 76 4.69 7.31 3.66
N PRO A 77 5.67 7.97 3.02
CA PRO A 77 5.46 9.32 2.49
C PRO A 77 4.54 9.36 1.26
N TYR A 78 4.29 8.21 0.63
CA TYR A 78 3.44 8.14 -0.55
C TYR A 78 2.17 7.38 -0.21
N SER A 79 1.03 8.00 -0.50
CA SER A 79 -0.27 7.40 -0.24
C SER A 79 -1.28 7.82 -1.31
N HIS A 80 -2.31 6.99 -1.48
CA HIS A 80 -3.42 7.29 -2.36
C HIS A 80 -4.70 6.72 -1.79
N TYR A 81 -5.75 7.53 -1.82
CA TYR A 81 -7.11 7.14 -1.45
C TYR A 81 -7.94 7.01 -2.73
N PHE A 82 -8.44 5.78 -2.97
CA PHE A 82 -9.23 5.49 -4.15
C PHE A 82 -10.68 5.88 -3.91
N ASP A 83 -10.97 7.15 -4.13
CA ASP A 83 -12.31 7.73 -3.99
C ASP A 83 -12.91 7.91 -5.39
N TYR A 84 -13.70 6.93 -5.83
CA TYR A 84 -14.35 6.96 -7.13
C TYR A 84 -15.85 7.19 -6.95
N GLY A 85 -16.25 8.47 -6.89
CA GLY A 85 -17.66 8.87 -6.86
C GLY A 85 -18.36 8.65 -5.52
N ILE A 86 -19.69 8.51 -5.54
CA ILE A 86 -20.54 8.47 -4.36
C ILE A 86 -20.34 7.17 -3.55
N VAL A 87 -19.93 6.11 -4.22
CA VAL A 87 -19.60 4.83 -3.58
C VAL A 87 -18.14 4.52 -3.93
N GLY A 88 -17.23 5.11 -3.19
CA GLY A 88 -15.80 4.76 -3.28
C GLY A 88 -15.56 3.31 -2.91
N THR A 89 -14.39 2.79 -3.27
CA THR A 89 -14.00 1.42 -2.90
C THR A 89 -13.58 1.31 -1.44
N GLY A 90 -13.40 2.44 -0.75
CA GLY A 90 -12.86 2.47 0.60
C GLY A 90 -11.42 1.96 0.70
N THR A 91 -10.74 1.86 -0.43
CA THR A 91 -9.39 1.32 -0.50
C THR A 91 -8.38 2.45 -0.47
N CYS A 92 -7.30 2.27 0.30
CA CYS A 92 -6.17 3.17 0.28
C CYS A 92 -4.85 2.41 0.34
N ILE A 93 -3.81 3.05 -0.16
CA ILE A 93 -2.48 2.49 -0.25
C ILE A 93 -1.48 3.46 0.37
N PHE A 94 -0.54 2.91 1.12
CA PHE A 94 0.57 3.64 1.73
C PHE A 94 1.86 2.93 1.37
N THR A 95 2.86 3.66 0.87
CA THR A 95 4.11 3.06 0.41
C THR A 95 5.33 3.88 0.80
N LYS A 96 6.46 3.20 0.92
CA LYS A 96 7.79 3.82 1.08
C LYS A 96 8.37 4.30 -0.25
N VAL A 97 7.94 3.72 -1.37
CA VAL A 97 8.43 4.01 -2.71
C VAL A 97 7.49 4.93 -3.47
N CYS A 98 8.00 5.66 -4.46
CA CYS A 98 7.21 6.63 -5.20
C CYS A 98 6.06 5.98 -5.99
N LYS A 99 5.04 6.79 -6.31
CA LYS A 99 3.82 6.32 -6.98
C LYS A 99 4.07 5.57 -8.29
N ILE A 100 5.06 5.97 -9.06
CA ILE A 100 5.40 5.33 -10.34
C ILE A 100 5.85 3.90 -10.12
N SER A 101 6.71 3.67 -9.13
CA SER A 101 7.15 2.32 -8.75
C SER A 101 6.00 1.45 -8.27
N VAL A 102 5.06 2.01 -7.53
CA VAL A 102 3.86 1.31 -7.05
C VAL A 102 2.98 0.88 -8.22
N ILE A 103 2.72 1.77 -9.16
CA ILE A 103 1.93 1.47 -10.36
C ILE A 103 2.58 0.33 -11.14
N PHE A 104 3.90 0.37 -11.30
CA PHE A 104 4.66 -0.68 -11.98
C PHE A 104 4.51 -2.03 -11.25
N ILE A 105 4.63 -2.04 -9.93
CA ILE A 105 4.46 -3.24 -9.10
C ILE A 105 3.04 -3.78 -9.25
N LEU A 106 2.02 -2.94 -9.14
CA LEU A 106 0.62 -3.34 -9.26
C LEU A 106 0.30 -3.91 -10.64
N LEU A 107 0.82 -3.31 -11.71
CA LEU A 107 0.63 -3.81 -13.08
C LEU A 107 1.25 -5.19 -13.27
N ASN A 108 2.40 -5.46 -12.65
CA ASN A 108 3.02 -6.78 -12.71
C ASN A 108 2.31 -7.83 -11.85
N PHE A 109 1.59 -7.41 -10.82
CA PHE A 109 0.80 -8.32 -9.97
C PHE A 109 -0.54 -8.73 -10.61
N VAL A 110 -1.10 -7.90 -11.49
CA VAL A 110 -2.42 -8.13 -12.12
C VAL A 110 -2.30 -8.97 -13.39
N ASN A 111 -1.13 -9.11 -13.92
CA ASN A 111 -0.82 -9.96 -15.09
C ASN A 111 -0.12 -11.23 -14.61
#